data_ca21371399cccf5e3ece315b1ed2bbf7
#
_entry.id   ca21371399cccf5e3ece315b1ed2bbf7
#
_cell.length_a   1.000
_cell.length_b   1.000
_cell.length_c   1.000
_cell.angle_alpha   90.00
_cell.angle_beta   90.00
_cell.angle_gamma   90.00
#
_symmetry.space_group_name_H-M   'P 1'
#
loop_
_entity.id
_entity.type
_entity.pdbx_description
1 polymer ?
#
loop_
_entity_poly.entity_id
_entity_poly.type
_entity_poly.pdbx_seq_one_letter_code
_entity_poly.pdbx_strand_id
1 'polypeptide(L)'
;MTVGILLVGGRGTRLAPITSEIPKPMLPVACKPVTEHQILAAQRAGITTLVLATSYLSEVFIPYFGDGSKWGIDLRYAVEKDPLGTGGAIANAAAHLDKGASDEAVVIFNGDVLSQHNLAAQIEFHKKSSADVTLHLIQVADARAFGCVPTTADGRVEAFLEKMENPVTDWINAGCYVFTREVIDSIPQATVVSVERETFPQLINEQRRVFAYKEAAYWLDIGNPGALFKGSQDLVGASSLISPTAEVDPTAVLTGGTSIGAGAVIGAGAVLDNCIVSAGSIVKAGAHLRRCFLAAAAVVEENISYEDRYISQNENLPIIF
;
A
#
# COMPACT_ATOMS: atom_id res chain seq x y z
N MET A 1 22.05 1.00 10.88
CA MET A 1 20.91 0.13 10.49
C MET A 1 19.93 1.00 9.72
N THR A 2 19.14 0.46 8.80
CA THR A 2 18.12 1.25 8.11
C THR A 2 16.77 0.90 8.72
N VAL A 3 16.02 1.90 9.11
CA VAL A 3 14.70 1.75 9.74
C VAL A 3 13.62 2.37 8.87
N GLY A 4 12.36 2.04 9.11
CA GLY A 4 11.28 2.57 8.31
C GLY A 4 9.99 2.77 9.09
N ILE A 5 9.09 3.55 8.48
CA ILE A 5 7.73 3.81 8.95
C ILE A 5 6.78 3.55 7.79
N LEU A 6 5.75 2.78 8.03
CA LEU A 6 4.70 2.45 7.06
C LEU A 6 3.38 3.07 7.51
N LEU A 7 2.85 4.01 6.72
CA LEU A 7 1.62 4.73 7.00
C LEU A 7 0.40 3.88 6.61
N VAL A 8 -0.17 3.15 7.55
CA VAL A 8 -1.30 2.23 7.33
C VAL A 8 -2.62 2.73 7.97
N GLY A 9 -2.65 3.98 8.41
CA GLY A 9 -3.85 4.65 8.86
C GLY A 9 -4.66 5.19 7.67
N GLY A 10 -5.97 4.98 7.66
CA GLY A 10 -6.83 5.52 6.61
C GLY A 10 -8.07 4.66 6.39
N ARG A 11 -9.24 5.32 6.22
CA ARG A 11 -10.53 4.62 6.10
C ARG A 11 -10.77 3.99 4.74
N GLY A 12 -10.07 4.43 3.67
CA GLY A 12 -10.24 3.87 2.32
C GLY A 12 -11.64 4.02 1.75
N THR A 13 -12.35 5.09 2.02
CA THR A 13 -13.79 5.28 1.69
C THR A 13 -14.12 5.13 0.20
N ARG A 14 -13.17 5.42 -0.70
CA ARG A 14 -13.32 5.25 -2.15
C ARG A 14 -13.35 3.78 -2.59
N LEU A 15 -12.98 2.86 -1.71
CA LEU A 15 -13.00 1.41 -1.93
C LEU A 15 -14.27 0.74 -1.39
N ALA A 16 -15.20 1.51 -0.78
CA ALA A 16 -16.46 0.95 -0.32
C ALA A 16 -17.21 0.25 -1.47
N PRO A 17 -17.86 -0.90 -1.22
CA PRO A 17 -18.06 -1.54 0.07
C PRO A 17 -16.91 -2.45 0.54
N ILE A 18 -15.85 -2.64 -0.24
CA ILE A 18 -14.76 -3.61 0.03
C ILE A 18 -14.05 -3.32 1.37
N THR A 19 -14.00 -2.05 1.79
CA THR A 19 -13.38 -1.60 3.04
C THR A 19 -14.34 -1.48 4.22
N SER A 20 -15.54 -2.06 4.16
CA SER A 20 -16.50 -2.03 5.28
C SER A 20 -16.00 -2.82 6.50
N GLU A 21 -15.37 -3.97 6.28
CA GLU A 21 -14.94 -4.90 7.32
C GLU A 21 -13.41 -5.00 7.47
N ILE A 22 -12.65 -4.48 6.51
CA ILE A 22 -11.19 -4.60 6.47
C ILE A 22 -10.54 -3.28 6.05
N PRO A 23 -9.51 -2.78 6.74
CA PRO A 23 -8.87 -1.54 6.36
C PRO A 23 -8.12 -1.70 5.02
N LYS A 24 -8.07 -0.62 4.24
CA LYS A 24 -7.45 -0.59 2.92
C LYS A 24 -6.07 -1.27 2.84
N PRO A 25 -5.11 -1.03 3.77
CA PRO A 25 -3.78 -1.67 3.70
C PRO A 25 -3.81 -3.19 3.91
N MET A 26 -4.91 -3.73 4.46
CA MET A 26 -5.10 -5.17 4.67
C MET A 26 -5.86 -5.85 3.53
N LEU A 27 -6.28 -5.11 2.50
CA LEU A 27 -6.93 -5.70 1.34
C LEU A 27 -5.98 -6.67 0.63
N PRO A 28 -6.45 -7.88 0.27
CA PRO A 28 -5.63 -8.85 -0.41
C PRO A 28 -5.39 -8.46 -1.87
N VAL A 29 -4.13 -8.46 -2.25
CA VAL A 29 -3.68 -8.35 -3.63
C VAL A 29 -2.79 -9.56 -3.91
N ALA A 30 -3.11 -10.37 -4.89
CA ALA A 30 -2.41 -11.63 -5.15
C ALA A 30 -2.24 -12.48 -3.86
N CYS A 31 -3.34 -12.72 -3.13
CA CYS A 31 -3.43 -13.48 -1.87
C CYS A 31 -2.68 -12.92 -0.66
N LYS A 32 -2.10 -11.71 -0.73
CA LYS A 32 -1.40 -11.08 0.38
C LYS A 32 -1.95 -9.67 0.64
N PRO A 33 -2.04 -9.23 1.90
CA PRO A 33 -2.34 -7.83 2.19
C PRO A 33 -1.37 -6.87 1.48
N VAL A 34 -1.84 -5.69 1.06
CA VAL A 34 -0.98 -4.63 0.51
C VAL A 34 0.21 -4.36 1.44
N THR A 35 -0.04 -4.27 2.75
CA THR A 35 1.00 -4.10 3.78
C THR A 35 2.08 -5.19 3.72
N GLU A 36 1.73 -6.46 3.45
CA GLU A 36 2.73 -7.54 3.36
C GLU A 36 3.67 -7.34 2.17
N HIS A 37 3.18 -6.86 1.02
CA HIS A 37 4.03 -6.54 -0.12
C HIS A 37 5.06 -5.47 0.23
N GLN A 38 4.67 -4.47 1.03
CA GLN A 38 5.56 -3.39 1.47
C GLN A 38 6.57 -3.85 2.53
N ILE A 39 6.15 -4.69 3.49
CA ILE A 39 7.06 -5.34 4.45
C ILE A 39 8.14 -6.15 3.71
N LEU A 40 7.74 -6.94 2.71
CA LEU A 40 8.68 -7.70 1.88
C LEU A 40 9.62 -6.80 1.06
N ALA A 41 9.15 -5.66 0.58
CA ALA A 41 10.00 -4.68 -0.10
C ALA A 41 11.01 -4.03 0.87
N ALA A 42 10.56 -3.68 2.07
CA ALA A 42 11.40 -3.14 3.13
C ALA A 42 12.50 -4.14 3.54
N GLN A 43 12.12 -5.40 3.76
CA GLN A 43 13.05 -6.48 4.11
C GLN A 43 14.12 -6.69 3.03
N ARG A 44 13.72 -6.74 1.74
CA ARG A 44 14.68 -6.85 0.62
C ARG A 44 15.65 -5.68 0.52
N ALA A 45 15.23 -4.48 0.95
CA ALA A 45 16.08 -3.30 0.99
C ALA A 45 16.99 -3.22 2.23
N GLY A 46 16.94 -4.23 3.11
CA GLY A 46 17.77 -4.30 4.32
C GLY A 46 17.25 -3.46 5.48
N ILE A 47 15.97 -3.10 5.48
CA ILE A 47 15.30 -2.47 6.64
C ILE A 47 15.13 -3.55 7.71
N THR A 48 15.60 -3.26 8.92
CA THR A 48 15.60 -4.21 10.05
C THR A 48 14.48 -3.94 11.06
N THR A 49 14.02 -2.70 11.15
CA THR A 49 12.92 -2.29 12.03
C THR A 49 11.93 -1.47 11.22
N LEU A 50 10.64 -1.80 11.30
CA LEU A 50 9.56 -1.10 10.61
C LEU A 50 8.43 -0.79 11.59
N VAL A 51 8.07 0.48 11.72
CA VAL A 51 6.92 0.91 12.54
C VAL A 51 5.69 1.08 11.66
N LEU A 52 4.62 0.36 11.98
CA LEU A 52 3.33 0.54 11.35
C LEU A 52 2.56 1.66 12.07
N ALA A 53 2.39 2.80 11.39
CA ALA A 53 1.55 3.90 11.89
C ALA A 53 0.09 3.58 11.57
N THR A 54 -0.65 3.12 12.56
CA THR A 54 -2.04 2.62 12.44
C THR A 54 -3.03 3.57 13.11
N SER A 55 -4.29 3.53 12.66
CA SER A 55 -5.39 4.27 13.29
C SER A 55 -6.68 3.47 13.20
N TYR A 56 -7.40 3.56 12.09
CA TYR A 56 -8.67 2.86 11.87
C TYR A 56 -8.48 1.33 11.78
N LEU A 57 -9.25 0.56 12.54
CA LEU A 57 -9.18 -0.92 12.60
C LEU A 57 -7.76 -1.44 12.88
N SER A 58 -7.04 -0.80 13.80
CA SER A 58 -5.65 -1.17 14.14
C SER A 58 -5.53 -2.60 14.68
N GLU A 59 -6.59 -3.13 15.28
CA GLU A 59 -6.66 -4.47 15.87
C GLU A 59 -6.48 -5.62 14.87
N VAL A 60 -6.65 -5.38 13.55
CA VAL A 60 -6.50 -6.43 12.55
C VAL A 60 -5.05 -6.68 12.13
N PHE A 61 -4.14 -5.72 12.42
CA PHE A 61 -2.74 -5.83 12.00
C PHE A 61 -1.93 -6.79 12.88
N ILE A 62 -2.04 -6.66 14.20
CA ILE A 62 -1.26 -7.46 15.17
C ILE A 62 -1.52 -8.96 15.02
N PRO A 63 -2.76 -9.47 14.91
CA PRO A 63 -3.02 -10.89 14.71
C PRO A 63 -2.40 -11.46 13.44
N TYR A 64 -2.26 -10.64 12.38
CA TYR A 64 -1.71 -11.08 11.10
C TYR A 64 -0.18 -10.99 11.06
N PHE A 65 0.38 -9.87 11.51
CA PHE A 65 1.80 -9.58 11.35
C PHE A 65 2.65 -9.89 12.59
N GLY A 66 2.05 -9.96 13.79
CA GLY A 66 2.77 -10.22 15.03
C GLY A 66 3.90 -9.21 15.26
N ASP A 67 5.05 -9.71 15.66
CA ASP A 67 6.29 -8.95 15.85
C ASP A 67 7.16 -8.87 14.58
N GLY A 68 6.70 -9.41 13.46
CA GLY A 68 7.43 -9.41 12.19
C GLY A 68 8.49 -10.49 12.04
N SER A 69 8.71 -11.34 13.03
CA SER A 69 9.70 -12.43 13.00
C SER A 69 9.52 -13.36 11.78
N LYS A 70 8.29 -13.61 11.35
CA LYS A 70 7.95 -14.36 10.14
C LYS A 70 8.61 -13.80 8.88
N TRP A 71 8.85 -12.50 8.82
CA TRP A 71 9.49 -11.80 7.68
C TRP A 71 10.94 -11.40 7.97
N GLY A 72 11.48 -11.76 9.14
CA GLY A 72 12.84 -11.39 9.54
C GLY A 72 13.03 -9.88 9.74
N ILE A 73 11.98 -9.18 10.18
CA ILE A 73 11.98 -7.73 10.46
C ILE A 73 11.35 -7.49 11.84
N ASP A 74 11.85 -6.52 12.60
CA ASP A 74 11.24 -6.10 13.86
C ASP A 74 10.08 -5.15 13.54
N LEU A 75 8.82 -5.63 13.71
CA LEU A 75 7.62 -4.83 13.51
C LEU A 75 7.14 -4.24 14.83
N ARG A 76 6.96 -2.92 14.81
CA ARG A 76 6.40 -2.17 15.93
C ARG A 76 5.13 -1.45 15.48
N TYR A 77 4.27 -1.07 16.41
CA TYR A 77 2.97 -0.47 16.12
C TYR A 77 2.83 0.86 16.86
N ALA A 78 2.57 1.92 16.09
CA ALA A 78 2.23 3.23 16.60
C ALA A 78 0.74 3.49 16.31
N VAL A 79 -0.09 3.40 17.34
CA VAL A 79 -1.54 3.57 17.20
C VAL A 79 -1.92 5.02 17.47
N GLU A 80 -2.55 5.68 16.50
CA GLU A 80 -3.14 7.00 16.66
C GLU A 80 -4.55 6.88 17.21
N LYS A 81 -4.84 7.62 18.27
CA LYS A 81 -6.19 7.74 18.81
C LYS A 81 -7.08 8.62 17.91
N ASP A 82 -6.52 9.73 17.46
CA ASP A 82 -7.13 10.66 16.53
C ASP A 82 -6.20 10.84 15.32
N PRO A 83 -6.72 11.00 14.09
CA PRO A 83 -5.88 11.17 12.90
C PRO A 83 -4.98 12.41 12.98
N LEU A 84 -3.67 12.21 12.86
CA LEU A 84 -2.66 13.27 12.93
C LEU A 84 -2.20 13.78 11.56
N GLY A 85 -2.79 13.28 10.46
CA GLY A 85 -2.29 13.54 9.12
C GLY A 85 -0.97 12.79 8.83
N THR A 86 -0.46 12.90 7.61
CA THR A 86 0.72 12.13 7.19
C THR A 86 1.99 12.49 7.96
N GLY A 87 2.23 13.78 8.20
CA GLY A 87 3.39 14.26 8.97
C GLY A 87 3.30 13.93 10.45
N GLY A 88 2.14 14.16 11.08
CA GLY A 88 1.93 13.81 12.48
C GLY A 88 2.01 12.30 12.74
N ALA A 89 1.54 11.47 11.80
CA ALA A 89 1.69 10.02 11.85
C ALA A 89 3.17 9.59 11.81
N ILE A 90 3.98 10.21 10.96
CA ILE A 90 5.43 9.98 10.90
C ILE A 90 6.08 10.35 12.25
N ALA A 91 5.79 11.53 12.78
CA ALA A 91 6.33 11.98 14.05
C ALA A 91 5.94 11.05 15.22
N ASN A 92 4.66 10.64 15.28
CA ASN A 92 4.17 9.69 16.28
C ASN A 92 4.86 8.33 16.16
N ALA A 93 5.00 7.80 14.95
CA ALA A 93 5.64 6.51 14.72
C ALA A 93 7.14 6.53 15.01
N ALA A 94 7.82 7.66 14.75
CA ALA A 94 9.25 7.81 15.03
C ALA A 94 9.60 7.67 16.52
N ALA A 95 8.66 7.96 17.42
CA ALA A 95 8.83 7.73 18.86
C ALA A 95 8.99 6.23 19.24
N HIS A 96 8.58 5.33 18.35
CA HIS A 96 8.74 3.88 18.51
C HIS A 96 10.00 3.31 17.86
N LEU A 97 10.79 4.14 17.18
CA LEU A 97 12.12 3.79 16.70
C LEU A 97 13.16 3.97 17.81
N ASP A 98 14.22 3.18 17.76
CA ASP A 98 15.36 3.38 18.67
C ASP A 98 16.05 4.72 18.36
N LYS A 99 16.76 5.27 19.34
CA LYS A 99 17.52 6.49 19.13
C LYS A 99 18.61 6.24 18.09
N GLY A 100 18.61 7.06 17.04
CA GLY A 100 19.61 7.06 15.97
C GLY A 100 20.38 8.37 15.86
N ALA A 101 21.36 8.41 14.96
CA ALA A 101 22.06 9.64 14.63
C ALA A 101 21.13 10.60 13.87
N SER A 102 21.41 11.91 13.91
CA SER A 102 20.59 12.93 13.25
C SER A 102 20.51 12.75 11.73
N ASP A 103 21.55 12.18 11.12
CA ASP A 103 21.66 11.85 9.70
C ASP A 103 21.20 10.41 9.37
N GLU A 104 20.65 9.67 10.34
CA GLU A 104 20.09 8.33 10.09
C GLU A 104 18.99 8.39 9.05
N ALA A 105 19.11 7.54 8.02
CA ALA A 105 18.10 7.41 6.99
C ALA A 105 16.89 6.62 7.50
N VAL A 106 15.72 7.23 7.50
CA VAL A 106 14.43 6.62 7.83
C VAL A 106 13.57 6.57 6.58
N VAL A 107 13.13 5.38 6.19
CA VAL A 107 12.28 5.18 5.01
C VAL A 107 10.82 5.30 5.41
N ILE A 108 10.06 6.10 4.67
CA ILE A 108 8.62 6.29 4.87
C ILE A 108 7.88 5.72 3.66
N PHE A 109 6.84 4.91 3.92
CA PHE A 109 5.99 4.35 2.88
C PHE A 109 4.54 4.79 3.07
N ASN A 110 3.88 5.18 1.97
CA ASN A 110 2.43 5.27 1.94
C ASN A 110 1.84 3.86 1.85
N GLY A 111 1.00 3.48 2.80
CA GLY A 111 0.48 2.11 2.99
C GLY A 111 -0.51 1.61 1.93
N ASP A 112 -0.78 2.42 0.92
CA ASP A 112 -1.73 2.14 -0.15
C ASP A 112 -1.09 2.01 -1.54
N VAL A 113 0.23 1.95 -1.60
CA VAL A 113 1.00 1.89 -2.84
C VAL A 113 1.64 0.53 -3.04
N LEU A 114 1.48 -0.05 -4.21
CA LEU A 114 2.30 -1.14 -4.72
C LEU A 114 3.43 -0.56 -5.57
N SER A 115 4.67 -0.84 -5.22
CA SER A 115 5.83 -0.37 -5.99
C SER A 115 6.91 -1.45 -6.06
N GLN A 116 7.54 -1.56 -7.22
CA GLN A 116 8.68 -2.45 -7.46
C GLN A 116 9.97 -1.67 -7.74
N HIS A 117 10.04 -0.39 -7.32
CA HIS A 117 11.26 0.40 -7.47
C HIS A 117 12.41 -0.14 -6.62
N ASN A 118 13.63 0.20 -6.99
CA ASN A 118 14.83 -0.21 -6.27
C ASN A 118 15.03 0.66 -5.01
N LEU A 119 14.35 0.29 -3.93
CA LEU A 119 14.40 1.01 -2.66
C LEU A 119 15.83 1.09 -2.07
N ALA A 120 16.64 0.03 -2.24
CA ALA A 120 18.04 0.05 -1.79
C ALA A 120 18.85 1.13 -2.54
N ALA A 121 18.63 1.29 -3.85
CA ALA A 121 19.26 2.34 -4.63
C ALA A 121 18.76 3.75 -4.25
N GLN A 122 17.47 3.90 -3.89
CA GLN A 122 16.95 5.18 -3.36
C GLN A 122 17.62 5.55 -2.04
N ILE A 123 17.80 4.60 -1.12
CA ILE A 123 18.49 4.81 0.17
C ILE A 123 19.97 5.18 -0.08
N GLU A 124 20.64 4.51 -1.00
CA GLU A 124 22.02 4.82 -1.37
C GLU A 124 22.14 6.21 -2.00
N PHE A 125 21.23 6.56 -2.90
CA PHE A 125 21.14 7.89 -3.49
C PHE A 125 20.98 8.97 -2.43
N HIS A 126 20.07 8.78 -1.47
CA HIS A 126 19.85 9.70 -0.35
C HIS A 126 21.16 9.97 0.42
N LYS A 127 21.89 8.91 0.77
CA LYS A 127 23.17 9.02 1.48
C LYS A 127 24.24 9.74 0.65
N LYS A 128 24.40 9.37 -0.63
CA LYS A 128 25.39 9.97 -1.55
C LYS A 128 25.15 11.45 -1.80
N SER A 129 23.90 11.86 -1.96
CA SER A 129 23.54 13.27 -2.13
C SER A 129 23.52 14.06 -0.84
N SER A 130 23.79 13.41 0.31
CA SER A 130 23.64 13.99 1.63
C SER A 130 22.30 14.71 1.78
N ALA A 131 21.23 14.14 1.23
CA ALA A 131 19.91 14.74 1.20
C ALA A 131 19.31 14.80 2.61
N ASP A 132 18.52 15.83 2.88
CA ASP A 132 17.67 15.89 4.07
C ASP A 132 16.39 15.07 3.84
N VAL A 133 15.88 15.11 2.59
CA VAL A 133 14.76 14.28 2.11
C VAL A 133 15.01 13.82 0.67
N THR A 134 14.67 12.57 0.38
CA THR A 134 14.63 12.04 -1.00
C THR A 134 13.25 11.50 -1.30
N LEU A 135 12.57 12.08 -2.29
CA LEU A 135 11.28 11.63 -2.79
C LEU A 135 11.47 10.61 -3.91
N HIS A 136 10.79 9.48 -3.86
CA HIS A 136 10.63 8.64 -5.04
C HIS A 136 9.59 9.27 -5.99
N LEU A 137 9.98 9.50 -7.22
CA LEU A 137 9.09 10.01 -8.26
C LEU A 137 8.92 9.00 -9.38
N ILE A 138 7.69 8.94 -9.90
CA ILE A 138 7.34 8.15 -11.08
C ILE A 138 6.67 9.05 -12.12
N GLN A 139 6.84 8.72 -13.39
CA GLN A 139 6.17 9.40 -14.49
C GLN A 139 4.81 8.74 -14.77
N VAL A 140 3.77 9.55 -14.91
CA VAL A 140 2.41 9.08 -15.20
C VAL A 140 1.81 9.83 -16.39
N ALA A 141 0.86 9.22 -17.08
CA ALA A 141 0.18 9.84 -18.23
C ALA A 141 -0.74 11.01 -17.80
N ASP A 142 -1.30 10.96 -16.60
CA ASP A 142 -2.17 12.01 -16.03
C ASP A 142 -1.80 12.29 -14.57
N ALA A 143 -1.17 13.42 -14.33
CA ALA A 143 -0.70 13.83 -13.01
C ALA A 143 -1.75 14.59 -12.17
N ARG A 144 -2.94 14.89 -12.71
CA ARG A 144 -3.95 15.75 -12.05
C ARG A 144 -4.43 15.23 -10.69
N ALA A 145 -4.47 13.93 -10.52
CA ALA A 145 -4.92 13.29 -9.27
C ALA A 145 -3.86 13.21 -8.18
N PHE A 146 -2.61 13.58 -8.48
CA PHE A 146 -1.44 13.36 -7.63
C PHE A 146 -0.71 14.65 -7.31
N GLY A 147 0.25 14.58 -6.38
CA GLY A 147 1.22 15.65 -6.16
C GLY A 147 2.29 15.66 -7.24
N CYS A 148 2.31 16.67 -8.13
CA CYS A 148 3.38 16.80 -9.13
C CYS A 148 4.59 17.52 -8.54
N VAL A 149 5.79 17.06 -8.95
CA VAL A 149 7.05 17.48 -8.32
C VAL A 149 8.04 17.92 -9.41
N PRO A 150 8.08 19.19 -9.78
CA PRO A 150 9.10 19.74 -10.67
C PRO A 150 10.48 19.68 -10.01
N THR A 151 11.50 19.43 -10.82
CA THR A 151 12.88 19.30 -10.36
C THR A 151 13.84 19.99 -11.31
N THR A 152 14.94 20.50 -10.78
CA THR A 152 16.10 20.93 -11.56
C THR A 152 16.78 19.76 -12.29
N ALA A 153 17.72 20.08 -13.17
CA ALA A 153 18.45 19.07 -13.95
C ALA A 153 19.32 18.14 -13.07
N ASP A 154 19.78 18.61 -11.91
CA ASP A 154 20.53 17.82 -10.93
C ASP A 154 19.63 17.04 -9.96
N GLY A 155 18.30 17.09 -10.15
CA GLY A 155 17.32 16.35 -9.38
C GLY A 155 16.87 17.01 -8.08
N ARG A 156 17.24 18.27 -7.83
CA ARG A 156 16.73 19.02 -6.68
C ARG A 156 15.24 19.35 -6.88
N VAL A 157 14.43 19.14 -5.86
CA VAL A 157 13.00 19.44 -5.89
C VAL A 157 12.79 20.95 -5.80
N GLU A 158 12.04 21.53 -6.74
CA GLU A 158 11.74 22.96 -6.81
C GLU A 158 10.42 23.31 -6.13
N ALA A 159 9.43 22.40 -6.20
CA ALA A 159 8.13 22.54 -5.55
C ALA A 159 7.47 21.18 -5.34
N PHE A 160 6.51 21.14 -4.42
CA PHE A 160 5.57 20.04 -4.25
C PHE A 160 4.15 20.62 -4.45
N LEU A 161 3.48 20.22 -5.53
CA LEU A 161 2.24 20.83 -6.00
C LEU A 161 1.11 19.81 -6.00
N GLU A 162 0.31 19.83 -4.94
CA GLU A 162 -0.73 18.82 -4.69
C GLU A 162 -1.98 19.06 -5.56
N LYS A 163 -2.35 18.06 -6.38
CA LYS A 163 -3.59 17.98 -7.15
C LYS A 163 -3.92 19.21 -7.98
N MET A 164 -3.08 19.53 -8.93
CA MET A 164 -3.28 20.65 -9.85
C MET A 164 -4.20 20.25 -11.01
N GLU A 165 -5.08 21.17 -11.40
CA GLU A 165 -5.89 21.02 -12.63
C GLU A 165 -5.00 20.98 -13.90
N ASN A 166 -3.95 21.80 -13.89
CA ASN A 166 -2.95 21.87 -14.96
C ASN A 166 -1.56 21.56 -14.37
N PRO A 167 -1.15 20.28 -14.29
CA PRO A 167 0.15 19.90 -13.76
C PRO A 167 1.30 20.45 -14.59
N VAL A 168 2.33 20.98 -13.94
CA VAL A 168 3.52 21.55 -14.60
C VAL A 168 4.53 20.48 -15.03
N THR A 169 4.36 19.24 -14.55
CA THR A 169 5.17 18.07 -14.90
C THR A 169 4.32 16.81 -14.76
N ASP A 170 4.72 15.75 -15.46
CA ASP A 170 4.15 14.40 -15.36
C ASP A 170 4.87 13.52 -14.32
N TRP A 171 5.92 14.06 -13.66
CA TRP A 171 6.58 13.42 -12.52
C TRP A 171 5.79 13.67 -11.25
N ILE A 172 5.33 12.59 -10.62
CA ILE A 172 4.51 12.64 -9.42
C ILE A 172 5.20 11.99 -8.23
N ASN A 173 4.75 12.37 -7.04
CA ASN A 173 5.09 11.70 -5.80
C ASN A 173 4.59 10.26 -5.80
N ALA A 174 5.52 9.31 -5.70
CA ALA A 174 5.23 7.88 -5.70
C ALA A 174 4.93 7.30 -4.31
N GLY A 175 4.89 8.12 -3.25
CA GLY A 175 4.53 7.70 -1.89
C GLY A 175 5.61 6.88 -1.17
N CYS A 176 6.88 7.03 -1.55
CA CYS A 176 8.01 6.49 -0.81
C CYS A 176 9.07 7.57 -0.63
N TYR A 177 9.52 7.76 0.60
CA TYR A 177 10.46 8.82 0.97
C TYR A 177 11.60 8.26 1.79
N VAL A 178 12.78 8.91 1.73
CA VAL A 178 13.85 8.72 2.70
C VAL A 178 14.10 10.05 3.38
N PHE A 179 13.95 10.09 4.70
CA PHE A 179 14.17 11.28 5.53
C PHE A 179 15.42 11.08 6.37
N THR A 180 16.13 12.17 6.71
CA THR A 180 17.01 12.14 7.87
C THR A 180 16.19 12.14 9.16
N ARG A 181 16.73 11.59 10.23
CA ARG A 181 16.13 11.63 11.56
C ARG A 181 15.88 13.08 12.00
N GLU A 182 16.82 14.00 11.74
CA GLU A 182 16.68 15.41 12.05
C GLU A 182 15.41 16.03 11.47
N VAL A 183 15.08 15.71 10.22
CA VAL A 183 13.85 16.22 9.58
C VAL A 183 12.61 15.67 10.28
N ILE A 184 12.60 14.38 10.62
CA ILE A 184 11.46 13.77 11.33
C ILE A 184 11.29 14.40 12.71
N ASP A 185 12.38 14.60 13.44
CA ASP A 185 12.36 15.19 14.78
C ASP A 185 11.91 16.67 14.76
N SER A 186 12.00 17.36 13.61
CA SER A 186 11.48 18.71 13.41
C SER A 186 9.97 18.78 13.21
N ILE A 187 9.30 17.66 12.89
CA ILE A 187 7.84 17.62 12.73
C ILE A 187 7.18 17.71 14.10
N PRO A 188 6.22 18.65 14.32
CA PRO A 188 5.57 18.83 15.61
C PRO A 188 4.88 17.55 16.09
N GLN A 189 5.14 17.16 17.32
CA GLN A 189 4.51 16.01 17.97
C GLN A 189 3.05 16.29 18.34
N ALA A 190 2.20 15.26 18.29
CA ALA A 190 0.78 15.32 18.66
C ALA A 190 0.00 16.42 17.92
N THR A 191 0.41 16.76 16.72
CA THR A 191 -0.18 17.84 15.90
C THR A 191 -0.61 17.28 14.55
N VAL A 192 -1.73 17.76 14.03
CA VAL A 192 -2.19 17.41 12.68
C VAL A 192 -1.30 18.12 11.68
N VAL A 193 -0.48 17.37 10.94
CA VAL A 193 0.46 17.89 9.93
C VAL A 193 0.35 17.05 8.66
N SER A 194 0.28 17.69 7.50
CA SER A 194 0.44 17.04 6.20
C SER A 194 1.87 17.17 5.70
N VAL A 195 2.51 16.03 5.43
CA VAL A 195 3.85 16.03 4.83
C VAL A 195 3.84 16.73 3.47
N GLU A 196 2.81 16.52 2.66
CA GLU A 196 2.69 17.01 1.30
C GLU A 196 2.39 18.52 1.23
N ARG A 197 1.55 19.01 2.16
CA ARG A 197 1.06 20.39 2.14
C ARG A 197 1.85 21.32 3.03
N GLU A 198 2.55 20.80 4.01
CA GLU A 198 3.25 21.58 5.03
C GLU A 198 4.74 21.25 5.06
N THR A 199 5.12 20.00 5.37
CA THR A 199 6.54 19.65 5.58
C THR A 199 7.39 19.82 4.32
N PHE A 200 6.99 19.26 3.18
CA PHE A 200 7.78 19.41 1.94
C PHE A 200 7.87 20.87 1.48
N PRO A 201 6.77 21.65 1.39
CA PRO A 201 6.87 23.06 1.05
C PRO A 201 7.75 23.86 2.02
N GLN A 202 7.66 23.60 3.33
CA GLN A 202 8.52 24.26 4.31
C GLN A 202 10.00 23.97 4.06
N LEU A 203 10.38 22.68 3.92
CA LEU A 203 11.77 22.28 3.66
C LEU A 203 12.33 22.88 2.38
N ILE A 204 11.52 22.98 1.32
CA ILE A 204 11.91 23.60 0.06
C ILE A 204 12.14 25.11 0.24
N ASN A 205 11.23 25.79 0.94
CA ASN A 205 11.35 27.22 1.23
C ASN A 205 12.57 27.56 2.11
N GLU A 206 12.91 26.67 3.03
CA GLU A 206 14.11 26.75 3.88
C GLU A 206 15.39 26.36 3.15
N GLN A 207 15.30 26.05 1.85
CA GLN A 207 16.42 25.60 1.02
C GLN A 207 17.12 24.35 1.52
N ARG A 208 16.40 23.48 2.24
CA ARG A 208 16.90 22.17 2.64
C ARG A 208 17.20 21.31 1.41
N ARG A 209 18.02 20.29 1.56
CA ARG A 209 18.44 19.40 0.46
C ARG A 209 17.35 18.36 0.16
N VAL A 210 16.31 18.79 -0.54
CA VAL A 210 15.23 17.91 -0.99
C VAL A 210 15.52 17.47 -2.42
N PHE A 211 15.69 16.16 -2.64
CA PHE A 211 16.02 15.56 -3.93
C PHE A 211 14.98 14.56 -4.40
N ALA A 212 14.92 14.34 -5.69
CA ALA A 212 14.10 13.35 -6.34
C ALA A 212 14.92 12.13 -6.78
N TYR A 213 14.50 10.95 -6.40
CA TYR A 213 14.92 9.68 -6.98
C TYR A 213 13.89 9.26 -8.03
N LYS A 214 14.26 9.36 -9.31
CA LYS A 214 13.39 9.06 -10.46
C LYS A 214 13.67 7.67 -10.97
N GLU A 215 12.65 6.82 -11.00
CA GLU A 215 12.77 5.47 -11.53
C GLU A 215 11.49 5.04 -12.23
N ALA A 216 11.63 4.49 -13.44
CA ALA A 216 10.53 3.87 -14.18
C ALA A 216 10.37 2.41 -13.71
N ALA A 217 9.56 2.19 -12.70
CA ALA A 217 9.25 0.87 -12.16
C ALA A 217 7.73 0.65 -12.12
N TYR A 218 7.28 -0.58 -11.90
CA TYR A 218 5.86 -0.82 -11.62
C TYR A 218 5.43 -0.04 -10.38
N TRP A 219 4.35 0.69 -10.54
CA TRP A 219 3.76 1.50 -9.48
C TRP A 219 2.23 1.58 -9.64
N LEU A 220 1.52 1.44 -8.54
CA LEU A 220 0.06 1.53 -8.51
C LEU A 220 -0.43 2.00 -7.14
N ASP A 221 -1.17 3.11 -7.12
CA ASP A 221 -1.96 3.54 -5.95
C ASP A 221 -3.27 2.73 -5.92
N ILE A 222 -3.49 1.97 -4.85
CA ILE A 222 -4.72 1.20 -4.61
C ILE A 222 -5.82 2.15 -4.10
N GLY A 223 -6.19 3.13 -4.89
CA GLY A 223 -7.09 4.21 -4.50
C GLY A 223 -8.59 3.93 -4.71
N ASN A 224 -8.94 2.93 -5.51
CA ASN A 224 -10.32 2.56 -5.87
C ASN A 224 -10.40 1.07 -6.23
N PRO A 225 -11.63 0.52 -6.41
CA PRO A 225 -11.80 -0.89 -6.75
C PRO A 225 -11.08 -1.32 -8.03
N GLY A 226 -11.12 -0.50 -9.08
CA GLY A 226 -10.42 -0.79 -10.34
C GLY A 226 -8.92 -0.97 -10.15
N ALA A 227 -8.29 -0.11 -9.36
CA ALA A 227 -6.87 -0.22 -9.02
C ALA A 227 -6.58 -1.48 -8.18
N LEU A 228 -7.46 -1.85 -7.24
CA LEU A 228 -7.31 -3.07 -6.44
C LEU A 228 -7.30 -4.32 -7.33
N PHE A 229 -8.29 -4.47 -8.21
CA PHE A 229 -8.39 -5.60 -9.13
C PHE A 229 -7.23 -5.62 -10.12
N LYS A 230 -6.89 -4.44 -10.67
CA LYS A 230 -5.72 -4.31 -11.56
C LYS A 230 -4.43 -4.73 -10.86
N GLY A 231 -4.19 -4.28 -9.63
CA GLY A 231 -3.01 -4.63 -8.86
C GLY A 231 -2.91 -6.14 -8.61
N SER A 232 -4.03 -6.81 -8.28
CA SER A 232 -4.07 -8.25 -8.15
C SER A 232 -3.77 -8.95 -9.47
N GLN A 233 -4.42 -8.53 -10.55
CA GLN A 233 -4.21 -9.09 -11.89
C GLN A 233 -2.76 -8.89 -12.38
N ASP A 234 -2.16 -7.71 -12.18
CA ASP A 234 -0.79 -7.41 -12.59
C ASP A 234 0.22 -8.32 -11.87
N LEU A 235 0.01 -8.62 -10.60
CA LEU A 235 0.89 -9.48 -9.82
C LEU A 235 0.67 -10.98 -10.05
N VAL A 236 -0.56 -11.40 -10.36
CA VAL A 236 -0.90 -12.80 -10.68
C VAL A 236 -0.56 -13.12 -12.13
N GLY A 237 -0.72 -12.17 -13.05
CA GLY A 237 -0.56 -12.36 -14.50
C GLY A 237 -1.82 -12.95 -15.14
N ALA A 238 -1.65 -13.57 -16.31
CA ALA A 238 -2.76 -14.13 -17.10
C ALA A 238 -3.33 -15.44 -16.51
N SER A 239 -2.61 -16.10 -15.62
CA SER A 239 -3.03 -17.33 -14.93
C SER A 239 -3.87 -17.03 -13.69
N SER A 240 -4.02 -17.99 -12.81
CA SER A 240 -4.58 -17.81 -11.47
C SER A 240 -3.51 -18.07 -10.41
N LEU A 241 -3.66 -17.44 -9.24
CA LEU A 241 -2.85 -17.71 -8.06
C LEU A 241 -3.71 -18.43 -7.02
N ILE A 242 -3.31 -19.64 -6.67
CA ILE A 242 -4.03 -20.48 -5.71
C ILE A 242 -3.15 -20.67 -4.48
N SER A 243 -3.68 -20.33 -3.30
CA SER A 243 -3.00 -20.61 -2.03
C SER A 243 -2.77 -22.12 -1.87
N PRO A 244 -1.62 -22.55 -1.34
CA PRO A 244 -1.34 -23.99 -1.14
C PRO A 244 -2.35 -24.73 -0.24
N THR A 245 -3.13 -24.01 0.56
CA THR A 245 -4.14 -24.57 1.46
C THR A 245 -5.57 -24.43 0.92
N ALA A 246 -5.75 -23.87 -0.27
CA ALA A 246 -7.05 -23.80 -0.92
C ALA A 246 -7.38 -25.12 -1.63
N GLU A 247 -8.66 -25.48 -1.64
CA GLU A 247 -9.19 -26.64 -2.34
C GLU A 247 -9.94 -26.18 -3.59
N VAL A 248 -9.45 -26.58 -4.76
CA VAL A 248 -10.05 -26.21 -6.05
C VAL A 248 -10.41 -27.47 -6.82
N ASP A 249 -11.69 -27.63 -7.16
CA ASP A 249 -12.14 -28.75 -7.97
C ASP A 249 -11.45 -28.74 -9.35
N PRO A 250 -10.99 -29.89 -9.88
CA PRO A 250 -10.30 -29.95 -11.17
C PRO A 250 -11.13 -29.46 -12.37
N THR A 251 -12.45 -29.43 -12.24
CA THR A 251 -13.37 -28.93 -13.29
C THR A 251 -13.65 -27.44 -13.18
N ALA A 252 -13.16 -26.76 -12.12
CA ALA A 252 -13.30 -25.32 -11.99
C ALA A 252 -12.41 -24.58 -13.00
N VAL A 253 -12.90 -23.46 -13.53
CA VAL A 253 -12.17 -22.62 -14.49
C VAL A 253 -11.81 -21.28 -13.84
N LEU A 254 -10.52 -21.02 -13.70
CA LEU A 254 -9.99 -19.79 -13.08
C LEU A 254 -9.20 -18.99 -14.12
N THR A 255 -9.62 -17.76 -14.40
CA THR A 255 -9.03 -16.90 -15.44
C THR A 255 -8.86 -15.46 -14.97
N GLY A 256 -8.29 -14.60 -15.81
CA GLY A 256 -8.24 -13.15 -15.63
C GLY A 256 -7.43 -12.67 -14.43
N GLY A 257 -6.44 -13.44 -13.98
CA GLY A 257 -5.66 -13.08 -12.79
C GLY A 257 -6.43 -13.33 -11.47
N THR A 258 -7.36 -14.27 -11.45
CA THR A 258 -8.09 -14.69 -10.25
C THR A 258 -7.13 -15.17 -9.15
N SER A 259 -7.33 -14.68 -7.92
CA SER A 259 -6.54 -15.09 -6.75
C SER A 259 -7.42 -15.79 -5.71
N ILE A 260 -6.98 -16.96 -5.23
CA ILE A 260 -7.70 -17.81 -4.29
C ILE A 260 -6.93 -17.89 -2.98
N GLY A 261 -7.50 -17.33 -1.91
CA GLY A 261 -6.91 -17.23 -0.58
C GLY A 261 -6.83 -18.55 0.18
N ALA A 262 -6.12 -18.56 1.30
CA ALA A 262 -5.88 -19.73 2.12
C ALA A 262 -7.18 -20.37 2.64
N GLY A 263 -7.28 -21.70 2.52
CA GLY A 263 -8.44 -22.46 2.99
C GLY A 263 -9.75 -22.17 2.25
N ALA A 264 -9.71 -21.45 1.13
CA ALA A 264 -10.88 -21.26 0.29
C ALA A 264 -11.22 -22.56 -0.47
N VAL A 265 -12.52 -22.81 -0.71
CA VAL A 265 -13.03 -23.98 -1.41
C VAL A 265 -13.77 -23.56 -2.67
N ILE A 266 -13.35 -24.07 -3.82
CA ILE A 266 -13.95 -23.80 -5.12
C ILE A 266 -14.56 -25.11 -5.68
N GLY A 267 -15.89 -25.13 -5.83
CA GLY A 267 -16.65 -26.31 -6.21
C GLY A 267 -16.60 -26.64 -7.71
N ALA A 268 -17.11 -27.83 -8.03
CA ALA A 268 -17.10 -28.40 -9.37
C ALA A 268 -17.79 -27.48 -10.40
N GLY A 269 -17.15 -27.28 -11.56
CA GLY A 269 -17.70 -26.48 -12.65
C GLY A 269 -17.85 -25.00 -12.35
N ALA A 270 -17.33 -24.49 -11.24
CA ALA A 270 -17.32 -23.06 -10.95
C ALA A 270 -16.41 -22.30 -11.94
N VAL A 271 -16.82 -21.12 -12.36
CA VAL A 271 -16.08 -20.26 -13.29
C VAL A 271 -15.82 -18.90 -12.63
N LEU A 272 -14.56 -18.58 -12.43
CA LEU A 272 -14.13 -17.33 -11.81
C LEU A 272 -13.19 -16.56 -12.75
N ASP A 273 -13.57 -15.35 -13.12
CA ASP A 273 -12.79 -14.46 -13.99
C ASP A 273 -12.48 -13.15 -13.28
N ASN A 274 -11.19 -12.83 -13.13
CA ASN A 274 -10.70 -11.63 -12.44
C ASN A 274 -11.35 -11.45 -11.06
N CYS A 275 -11.33 -12.51 -10.24
CA CYS A 275 -11.89 -12.51 -8.89
C CYS A 275 -10.80 -12.47 -7.82
N ILE A 276 -11.09 -11.80 -6.70
CA ILE A 276 -10.29 -11.84 -5.49
C ILE A 276 -11.07 -12.60 -4.44
N VAL A 277 -10.64 -13.81 -4.13
CA VAL A 277 -11.29 -14.71 -3.16
C VAL A 277 -10.45 -14.73 -1.89
N SER A 278 -10.97 -14.18 -0.79
CA SER A 278 -10.26 -14.13 0.49
C SER A 278 -10.26 -15.48 1.20
N ALA A 279 -9.50 -15.59 2.29
CA ALA A 279 -9.31 -16.81 3.04
C ALA A 279 -10.64 -17.41 3.55
N GLY A 280 -10.74 -18.74 3.49
CA GLY A 280 -11.88 -19.52 4.00
C GLY A 280 -13.20 -19.32 3.24
N SER A 281 -13.21 -18.61 2.12
CA SER A 281 -14.43 -18.43 1.31
C SER A 281 -14.82 -19.73 0.61
N ILE A 282 -16.11 -19.92 0.39
CA ILE A 282 -16.67 -21.11 -0.29
C ILE A 282 -17.43 -20.65 -1.53
N VAL A 283 -17.02 -21.14 -2.68
CA VAL A 283 -17.75 -20.98 -3.95
C VAL A 283 -18.28 -22.37 -4.32
N LYS A 284 -19.61 -22.56 -4.24
CA LYS A 284 -20.24 -23.85 -4.53
C LYS A 284 -20.27 -24.17 -6.02
N ALA A 285 -20.66 -25.40 -6.35
CA ALA A 285 -20.63 -25.93 -7.70
C ALA A 285 -21.45 -25.10 -8.70
N GLY A 286 -20.93 -24.95 -9.92
CA GLY A 286 -21.60 -24.25 -11.03
C GLY A 286 -21.77 -22.75 -10.86
N ALA A 287 -21.15 -22.13 -9.85
CA ALA A 287 -21.20 -20.68 -9.68
C ALA A 287 -20.33 -19.97 -10.74
N HIS A 288 -20.82 -18.85 -11.28
CA HIS A 288 -20.12 -18.03 -12.26
C HIS A 288 -19.87 -16.63 -11.70
N LEU A 289 -18.61 -16.27 -11.48
CA LEU A 289 -18.22 -15.00 -10.89
C LEU A 289 -17.28 -14.23 -11.82
N ARG A 290 -17.56 -12.95 -12.03
CA ARG A 290 -16.70 -12.06 -12.79
C ARG A 290 -16.46 -10.75 -12.01
N ARG A 291 -15.21 -10.35 -11.86
CA ARG A 291 -14.80 -9.16 -11.10
C ARG A 291 -15.48 -9.07 -9.73
N CYS A 292 -15.49 -10.20 -9.00
CA CYS A 292 -16.05 -10.26 -7.67
C CYS A 292 -14.96 -10.26 -6.59
N PHE A 293 -15.20 -9.54 -5.51
CA PHE A 293 -14.41 -9.60 -4.29
C PHE A 293 -15.18 -10.39 -3.23
N LEU A 294 -14.64 -11.52 -2.82
CA LEU A 294 -15.18 -12.32 -1.73
C LEU A 294 -14.40 -12.00 -0.45
N ALA A 295 -15.07 -11.45 0.54
CA ALA A 295 -14.52 -11.24 1.88
C ALA A 295 -14.22 -12.57 2.57
N ALA A 296 -13.48 -12.55 3.67
CA ALA A 296 -13.13 -13.78 4.39
C ALA A 296 -14.37 -14.56 4.80
N ALA A 297 -14.31 -15.89 4.60
CA ALA A 297 -15.39 -16.85 4.90
C ALA A 297 -16.75 -16.54 4.20
N ALA A 298 -16.75 -15.78 3.12
CA ALA A 298 -17.93 -15.57 2.28
C ALA A 298 -18.40 -16.89 1.63
N VAL A 299 -19.69 -17.04 1.42
CA VAL A 299 -20.28 -18.21 0.77
C VAL A 299 -21.06 -17.77 -0.46
N VAL A 300 -20.76 -18.40 -1.61
CA VAL A 300 -21.52 -18.27 -2.85
C VAL A 300 -22.24 -19.57 -3.12
N GLU A 301 -23.56 -19.49 -3.30
CA GLU A 301 -24.42 -20.64 -3.50
C GLU A 301 -24.25 -21.28 -4.88
N GLU A 302 -24.81 -22.49 -5.05
CA GLU A 302 -24.72 -23.26 -6.29
C GLU A 302 -25.42 -22.57 -7.47
N ASN A 303 -24.81 -22.65 -8.67
CA ASN A 303 -25.38 -22.20 -9.93
C ASN A 303 -25.76 -20.69 -9.96
N ILE A 304 -25.16 -19.89 -9.09
CA ILE A 304 -25.36 -18.43 -9.05
C ILE A 304 -24.40 -17.75 -10.03
N SER A 305 -24.85 -16.66 -10.65
CA SER A 305 -24.03 -15.81 -11.50
C SER A 305 -23.96 -14.39 -10.93
N TYR A 306 -22.75 -13.91 -10.66
CA TYR A 306 -22.50 -12.56 -10.17
C TYR A 306 -21.40 -11.86 -10.98
N GLU A 307 -21.60 -10.57 -11.23
CA GLU A 307 -20.63 -9.68 -11.82
C GLU A 307 -20.55 -8.39 -11.00
N ASP A 308 -19.31 -7.88 -10.79
CA ASP A 308 -19.03 -6.64 -10.07
C ASP A 308 -19.63 -6.61 -8.65
N ARG A 309 -19.31 -7.64 -7.86
CA ARG A 309 -19.88 -7.80 -6.52
C ARG A 309 -18.82 -7.89 -5.43
N TYR A 310 -19.12 -7.20 -4.34
CA TYR A 310 -18.56 -7.47 -3.03
C TYR A 310 -19.49 -8.45 -2.32
N ILE A 311 -18.95 -9.57 -1.87
CA ILE A 311 -19.68 -10.63 -1.20
C ILE A 311 -19.00 -10.92 0.15
N SER A 312 -19.74 -10.73 1.23
CA SER A 312 -19.32 -11.14 2.58
C SER A 312 -20.32 -12.18 3.15
N GLN A 313 -20.16 -12.54 4.41
CA GLN A 313 -21.12 -13.44 5.08
C GLN A 313 -22.53 -12.85 5.17
N ASN A 314 -22.61 -11.52 5.24
CA ASN A 314 -23.85 -10.81 5.53
C ASN A 314 -24.33 -9.94 4.37
N GLU A 315 -23.51 -9.66 3.39
CA GLU A 315 -23.77 -8.67 2.35
C GLU A 315 -23.41 -9.17 0.94
N ASN A 316 -24.19 -8.73 -0.03
CA ASN A 316 -23.89 -8.87 -1.46
C ASN A 316 -24.19 -7.53 -2.14
N LEU A 317 -23.15 -6.70 -2.28
CA LEU A 317 -23.28 -5.32 -2.71
C LEU A 317 -22.59 -5.10 -4.08
N PRO A 318 -23.06 -4.18 -4.92
CA PRO A 318 -22.38 -3.83 -6.15
C PRO A 318 -21.04 -3.13 -5.86
N ILE A 319 -20.02 -3.45 -6.68
CA ILE A 319 -18.79 -2.68 -6.78
C ILE A 319 -18.95 -1.70 -7.92
N ILE A 320 -18.57 -0.44 -7.70
CA ILE A 320 -18.55 0.60 -8.73
C ILE A 320 -17.09 0.83 -9.13
N PHE A 321 -16.76 0.54 -10.40
CA PHE A 321 -15.42 0.68 -10.97
C PHE A 321 -15.17 2.06 -11.56
#